data_5dc0eafce5f12a3ef50779597650d9a3
#
_entry.id   5dc0eafce5f12a3ef50779597650d9a3
#
_cell.length_a   1.000
_cell.length_b   1.000
_cell.length_c   1.000
_cell.angle_alpha   90.00
_cell.angle_beta   90.00
_cell.angle_gamma   90.00
#
_symmetry.space_group_name_H-M   'P 1'
#
loop_
_entity.id
_entity.type
_entity.pdbx_description
1 polymer ?
#
loop_
_entity_poly.entity_id
_entity_poly.type
_entity_poly.pdbx_seq_one_letter_code
_entity_poly.pdbx_strand_id
1 'polypeptide(L)'
;PHNIVLFSKEDDIGTMGTQYIDAKNSTLVSKKGDMFYVTATHGKIHLSETTLVKDDPKAPLITITGNDGADGWGIPGSNGGHLELICDNQTLSGDIIVDSISNINLNLRNNSTYTGAIKIVPNAENGTPYKTNADVFIAAGSTWNLTGDTELTSLYNLGKINYNGYTITLADGTVMKE
;
A
#
# COMPACT_ATOMS: atom_id res chain seq x y z
N PRO A 1 -16.35 2.97 -2.41
CA PRO A 1 -16.37 3.58 -1.05
C PRO A 1 -15.07 3.26 -0.33
N HIS A 2 -14.60 4.22 0.47
CA HIS A 2 -13.35 4.15 1.22
C HIS A 2 -13.63 4.44 2.69
N ASN A 3 -12.89 3.82 3.61
CA ASN A 3 -13.08 4.07 5.03
C ASN A 3 -12.27 5.30 5.48
N ILE A 4 -10.97 5.30 5.22
CA ILE A 4 -10.08 6.41 5.55
C ILE A 4 -9.41 6.87 4.25
N VAL A 5 -9.51 8.15 3.94
CA VAL A 5 -8.93 8.76 2.75
C VAL A 5 -7.79 9.70 3.15
N LEU A 6 -6.59 9.43 2.65
CA LEU A 6 -5.48 10.35 2.70
C LEU A 6 -5.41 11.06 1.35
N PHE A 7 -5.68 12.35 1.40
CA PHE A 7 -5.73 13.22 0.24
C PHE A 7 -5.28 14.61 0.65
N SER A 8 -4.52 15.27 -0.19
CA SER A 8 -4.26 16.70 -0.05
C SER A 8 -4.62 17.41 -1.33
N LYS A 9 -5.29 18.55 -1.19
CA LYS A 9 -5.48 19.44 -2.31
C LYS A 9 -4.11 19.98 -2.74
N GLU A 10 -3.80 19.88 -4.01
CA GLU A 10 -2.64 20.54 -4.61
C GLU A 10 -2.78 22.05 -4.36
N ASP A 11 -1.71 22.69 -3.89
CA ASP A 11 -1.69 24.13 -3.74
C ASP A 11 -1.51 24.83 -5.11
N ASP A 12 -1.61 26.17 -5.12
CA ASP A 12 -1.52 26.97 -6.35
C ASP A 12 -0.15 26.87 -7.05
N ILE A 13 0.84 26.24 -6.43
CA ILE A 13 2.19 26.01 -6.99
C ILE A 13 2.45 24.53 -7.33
N GLY A 14 1.44 23.67 -7.24
CA GLY A 14 1.52 22.26 -7.60
C GLY A 14 2.19 21.36 -6.56
N THR A 15 2.22 21.76 -5.29
CA THR A 15 2.83 20.98 -4.21
C THR A 15 1.80 20.08 -3.55
N MET A 16 2.04 18.77 -3.55
CA MET A 16 1.23 17.82 -2.79
C MET A 16 1.54 17.94 -1.29
N GLY A 17 0.51 18.02 -0.46
CA GLY A 17 0.65 18.02 0.99
C GLY A 17 1.03 16.66 1.54
N THR A 18 1.38 16.62 2.83
CA THR A 18 1.66 15.38 3.57
C THR A 18 0.52 15.11 4.55
N GLN A 19 0.03 13.87 4.57
CA GLN A 19 -0.99 13.39 5.50
C GLN A 19 -0.39 12.33 6.42
N TYR A 20 -0.74 12.37 7.69
CA TYR A 20 -0.18 11.46 8.68
C TYR A 20 -1.28 10.80 9.52
N ILE A 21 -1.18 9.49 9.69
CA ILE A 21 -1.99 8.70 10.62
C ILE A 21 -1.05 7.93 11.54
N ASP A 22 -1.28 8.04 12.83
CA ASP A 22 -0.66 7.20 13.85
C ASP A 22 -1.77 6.54 14.66
N ALA A 23 -1.90 5.23 14.53
CA ALA A 23 -2.89 4.45 15.26
C ALA A 23 -2.20 3.39 16.12
N LYS A 24 -2.40 3.50 17.42
CA LYS A 24 -1.82 2.59 18.42
C LYS A 24 -2.89 2.07 19.36
N ASN A 25 -2.84 0.77 19.66
CA ASN A 25 -3.78 0.09 20.57
C ASN A 25 -5.25 0.44 20.25
N SER A 26 -5.57 0.51 18.95
CA SER A 26 -6.85 1.00 18.47
C SER A 26 -7.60 -0.07 17.69
N THR A 27 -8.86 0.20 17.36
CA THR A 27 -9.64 -0.61 16.42
C THR A 27 -10.17 0.29 15.31
N LEU A 28 -9.83 -0.04 14.06
CA LEU A 28 -10.36 0.62 12.87
C LEU A 28 -11.29 -0.36 12.14
N VAL A 29 -12.49 0.10 11.81
CA VAL A 29 -13.53 -0.74 11.19
C VAL A 29 -13.94 -0.15 9.85
N SER A 30 -13.71 -0.90 8.75
CA SER A 30 -14.26 -0.59 7.44
C SER A 30 -15.48 -1.45 7.17
N LYS A 31 -16.64 -0.81 7.02
CA LYS A 31 -17.90 -1.48 6.73
C LYS A 31 -18.04 -1.85 5.26
N LYS A 32 -17.39 -1.11 4.37
CA LYS A 32 -17.46 -1.33 2.93
C LYS A 32 -16.25 -0.70 2.23
N GLY A 33 -15.69 -1.42 1.24
CA GLY A 33 -14.53 -0.96 0.47
C GLY A 33 -13.21 -1.12 1.24
N ASP A 34 -12.19 -0.41 0.77
CA ASP A 34 -10.86 -0.47 1.37
C ASP A 34 -10.80 0.20 2.76
N MET A 35 -9.80 -0.19 3.55
CA MET A 35 -9.53 0.44 4.85
C MET A 35 -8.87 1.80 4.65
N PHE A 36 -7.89 1.89 3.75
CA PHE A 36 -7.16 3.11 3.44
C PHE A 36 -7.15 3.36 1.94
N TYR A 37 -7.45 4.58 1.56
CA TYR A 37 -7.32 5.08 0.20
C TYR A 37 -6.38 6.28 0.17
N VAL A 38 -5.34 6.22 -0.65
CA VAL A 38 -4.28 7.23 -0.70
C VAL A 38 -4.17 7.76 -2.12
N THR A 39 -4.34 9.06 -2.27
CA THR A 39 -4.28 9.73 -3.59
C THR A 39 -3.82 11.16 -3.46
N ALA A 40 -3.09 11.67 -4.44
CA ALA A 40 -2.61 13.05 -4.51
C ALA A 40 -1.95 13.54 -3.21
N THR A 41 -1.19 12.70 -2.53
CA THR A 41 -0.56 13.06 -1.26
C THR A 41 0.70 12.24 -0.99
N HIS A 42 1.59 12.78 -0.16
CA HIS A 42 2.59 12.02 0.55
C HIS A 42 1.97 11.56 1.88
N GLY A 43 1.49 10.31 1.90
CA GLY A 43 0.87 9.71 3.08
C GLY A 43 1.89 8.99 3.94
N LYS A 44 1.75 9.09 5.25
CA LYS A 44 2.44 8.24 6.22
C LYS A 44 1.43 7.63 7.18
N ILE A 45 1.38 6.30 7.20
CA ILE A 45 0.54 5.54 8.12
C ILE A 45 1.46 4.74 9.03
N HIS A 46 1.34 4.94 10.33
CA HIS A 46 1.98 4.13 11.35
C HIS A 46 0.91 3.38 12.14
N LEU A 47 1.01 2.06 12.11
CA LEU A 47 0.10 1.16 12.83
C LEU A 47 0.89 0.36 13.87
N SER A 48 0.44 0.37 15.10
CA SER A 48 1.00 -0.42 16.17
C SER A 48 -0.10 -1.05 17.00
N GLU A 49 -0.10 -2.38 17.12
CA GLU A 49 -1.07 -3.14 17.94
C GLU A 49 -2.53 -2.73 17.66
N THR A 50 -2.82 -2.36 16.40
CA THR A 50 -4.12 -1.85 15.98
C THR A 50 -4.91 -2.94 15.26
N THR A 51 -6.10 -3.23 15.73
CA THR A 51 -7.02 -4.18 15.10
C THR A 51 -7.66 -3.53 13.87
N LEU A 52 -7.49 -4.17 12.71
CA LEU A 52 -8.14 -3.76 11.47
C LEU A 52 -9.28 -4.73 11.16
N VAL A 53 -10.52 -4.25 11.22
CA VAL A 53 -11.72 -5.02 10.88
C VAL A 53 -12.23 -4.55 9.53
N LYS A 54 -12.33 -5.48 8.57
CA LYS A 54 -12.84 -5.20 7.23
C LYS A 54 -14.01 -6.14 6.94
N ASP A 55 -15.24 -5.58 6.90
CA ASP A 55 -16.47 -6.34 6.69
C ASP A 55 -16.62 -6.77 5.22
N ASP A 56 -16.00 -6.06 4.27
CA ASP A 56 -15.94 -6.45 2.87
C ASP A 56 -14.66 -7.25 2.57
N PRO A 57 -14.74 -8.59 2.50
CA PRO A 57 -13.56 -9.42 2.28
C PRO A 57 -12.98 -9.32 0.87
N LYS A 58 -13.74 -8.78 -0.10
CA LYS A 58 -13.31 -8.62 -1.50
C LYS A 58 -12.59 -7.31 -1.75
N ALA A 59 -12.81 -6.30 -0.91
CA ALA A 59 -12.14 -5.03 -1.04
C ALA A 59 -10.65 -5.17 -0.65
N PRO A 60 -9.73 -4.42 -1.29
CA PRO A 60 -8.35 -4.37 -0.86
C PRO A 60 -8.23 -3.81 0.57
N LEU A 61 -7.12 -4.07 1.23
CA LEU A 61 -6.79 -3.41 2.49
C LEU A 61 -6.44 -1.95 2.22
N ILE A 62 -5.61 -1.72 1.22
CA ILE A 62 -5.14 -0.38 0.86
C ILE A 62 -5.22 -0.22 -0.66
N THR A 63 -5.70 0.93 -1.10
CA THR A 63 -5.62 1.39 -2.48
C THR A 63 -4.79 2.66 -2.54
N ILE A 64 -3.77 2.68 -3.40
CA ILE A 64 -2.89 3.82 -3.63
C ILE A 64 -2.94 4.14 -5.11
N THR A 65 -3.46 5.31 -5.46
CA THR A 65 -3.77 5.63 -6.85
C THR A 65 -3.61 7.12 -7.15
N GLY A 66 -3.43 7.46 -8.42
CA GLY A 66 -3.51 8.82 -8.91
C GLY A 66 -4.94 9.23 -9.21
N ASN A 67 -5.09 10.46 -9.72
CA ASN A 67 -6.39 10.95 -10.14
C ASN A 67 -6.93 10.11 -11.29
N ASP A 68 -8.23 9.86 -11.25
CA ASP A 68 -9.00 9.35 -12.37
C ASP A 68 -10.14 10.29 -12.74
N GLY A 69 -10.70 10.13 -13.94
CA GLY A 69 -11.79 10.97 -14.41
C GLY A 69 -13.09 10.83 -13.59
N ALA A 70 -13.23 9.75 -12.82
CA ALA A 70 -14.42 9.48 -12.02
C ALA A 70 -14.49 10.36 -10.76
N ASP A 71 -13.34 10.77 -10.23
CA ASP A 71 -13.27 11.61 -9.04
C ASP A 71 -13.64 13.07 -9.33
N GLY A 72 -13.57 13.52 -10.59
CA GLY A 72 -14.00 14.85 -11.02
C GLY A 72 -13.12 16.01 -10.52
N TRP A 73 -11.90 15.74 -10.07
CA TRP A 73 -10.94 16.74 -9.60
C TRP A 73 -9.51 16.38 -10.04
N GLY A 74 -8.64 17.40 -10.08
CA GLY A 74 -7.26 17.25 -10.52
C GLY A 74 -7.11 16.99 -12.02
N ILE A 75 -5.90 16.60 -12.44
CA ILE A 75 -5.58 16.24 -13.82
C ILE A 75 -5.59 14.73 -13.91
N PRO A 76 -6.46 14.11 -14.74
CA PRO A 76 -6.49 12.66 -14.94
C PRO A 76 -5.10 12.10 -15.28
N GLY A 77 -4.72 10.98 -14.68
CA GLY A 77 -3.41 10.37 -14.88
C GLY A 77 -2.23 11.07 -14.20
N SER A 78 -2.51 11.98 -13.26
CA SER A 78 -1.53 12.71 -12.47
C SER A 78 -1.75 12.50 -10.97
N ASN A 79 -0.87 13.11 -10.16
CA ASN A 79 -0.99 13.17 -8.70
C ASN A 79 -1.14 11.80 -8.05
N GLY A 80 -0.18 10.90 -8.31
CA GLY A 80 -0.09 9.59 -7.67
C GLY A 80 -0.05 9.70 -6.15
N GLY A 81 -0.58 8.70 -5.46
CA GLY A 81 -0.42 8.54 -4.03
C GLY A 81 0.98 8.01 -3.69
N HIS A 82 1.62 8.56 -2.66
CA HIS A 82 2.90 8.08 -2.15
C HIS A 82 2.72 7.69 -0.69
N LEU A 83 2.81 6.40 -0.36
CA LEU A 83 2.57 5.90 0.99
C LEU A 83 3.82 5.33 1.64
N GLU A 84 4.19 5.85 2.81
CA GLU A 84 5.03 5.14 3.77
C GLU A 84 4.12 4.44 4.80
N LEU A 85 4.14 3.09 4.80
CA LEU A 85 3.39 2.27 5.76
C LEU A 85 4.35 1.61 6.74
N ILE A 86 4.26 1.99 8.00
CA ILE A 86 5.07 1.44 9.08
C ILE A 86 4.19 0.59 9.99
N CYS A 87 4.59 -0.66 10.18
CA CYS A 87 3.89 -1.64 10.99
C CYS A 87 4.79 -2.09 12.14
N ASP A 88 4.41 -1.80 13.37
CA ASP A 88 5.12 -2.21 14.57
C ASP A 88 4.25 -3.15 15.41
N ASN A 89 4.66 -4.42 15.57
CA ASN A 89 3.87 -5.45 16.23
C ASN A 89 2.41 -5.49 15.70
N GLN A 90 2.28 -5.45 14.38
CA GLN A 90 1.03 -5.22 13.68
C GLN A 90 0.68 -6.40 12.78
N THR A 91 -0.60 -6.77 12.77
CA THR A 91 -1.15 -7.74 11.80
C THR A 91 -1.91 -6.99 10.70
N LEU A 92 -1.53 -7.25 9.45
CA LEU A 92 -2.23 -6.78 8.25
C LEU A 92 -2.82 -7.97 7.49
N SER A 93 -4.04 -7.82 6.98
CA SER A 93 -4.69 -8.83 6.15
C SER A 93 -5.47 -8.20 5.00
N GLY A 94 -5.16 -8.63 3.78
CA GLY A 94 -5.76 -8.17 2.53
C GLY A 94 -4.74 -7.57 1.57
N ASP A 95 -5.13 -7.50 0.30
CA ASP A 95 -4.25 -7.02 -0.77
C ASP A 95 -4.01 -5.51 -0.68
N ILE A 96 -2.85 -5.10 -1.14
CA ILE A 96 -2.48 -3.69 -1.36
C ILE A 96 -2.44 -3.48 -2.87
N ILE A 97 -3.23 -2.53 -3.37
CA ILE A 97 -3.28 -2.17 -4.78
C ILE A 97 -2.57 -0.83 -4.96
N VAL A 98 -1.61 -0.80 -5.87
CA VAL A 98 -0.84 0.41 -6.21
C VAL A 98 -0.95 0.64 -7.70
N ASP A 99 -1.40 1.79 -8.14
CA ASP A 99 -1.40 2.07 -9.56
C ASP A 99 -0.01 2.45 -10.08
N SER A 100 0.16 2.43 -11.41
CA SER A 100 1.47 2.60 -12.04
C SER A 100 2.11 3.97 -11.83
N ILE A 101 1.37 4.99 -11.38
CA ILE A 101 1.88 6.34 -11.10
C ILE A 101 2.04 6.62 -9.61
N SER A 102 1.78 5.63 -8.76
CA SER A 102 1.84 5.72 -7.29
C SER A 102 2.93 4.82 -6.74
N ASN A 103 3.21 4.94 -5.44
CA ASN A 103 4.14 4.03 -4.77
C ASN A 103 3.80 3.75 -3.32
N ILE A 104 4.35 2.64 -2.82
CA ILE A 104 4.36 2.27 -1.41
C ILE A 104 5.78 1.93 -0.94
N ASN A 105 6.10 2.36 0.28
CA ASN A 105 7.22 1.87 1.07
C ASN A 105 6.64 1.15 2.29
N LEU A 106 6.64 -0.19 2.27
CA LEU A 106 6.10 -1.03 3.34
C LEU A 106 7.22 -1.46 4.29
N ASN A 107 7.05 -1.15 5.57
CA ASN A 107 7.99 -1.51 6.62
C ASN A 107 7.31 -2.43 7.66
N LEU A 108 7.64 -3.71 7.65
CA LEU A 108 7.19 -4.68 8.66
C LEU A 108 8.25 -4.79 9.76
N ARG A 109 7.92 -4.36 10.97
CA ARG A 109 8.84 -4.29 12.11
C ARG A 109 8.26 -4.98 13.34
N ASN A 110 9.12 -5.29 14.30
CA ASN A 110 8.72 -5.72 15.65
C ASN A 110 7.68 -6.84 15.64
N ASN A 111 7.99 -7.96 14.95
CA ASN A 111 7.13 -9.14 14.84
C ASN A 111 5.79 -8.87 14.10
N SER A 112 5.77 -7.91 13.18
CA SER A 112 4.60 -7.67 12.36
C SER A 112 4.36 -8.81 11.37
N THR A 113 3.09 -9.04 11.05
CA THR A 113 2.67 -10.03 10.06
C THR A 113 1.81 -9.39 8.98
N TYR A 114 2.18 -9.61 7.72
CA TYR A 114 1.34 -9.23 6.58
C TYR A 114 0.87 -10.50 5.87
N THR A 115 -0.43 -10.60 5.60
CA THR A 115 -1.05 -11.65 4.79
C THR A 115 -1.79 -10.99 3.63
N GLY A 116 -1.25 -11.10 2.43
CA GLY A 116 -1.77 -10.41 1.24
C GLY A 116 -0.77 -10.39 0.10
N ALA A 117 -1.19 -9.84 -1.03
CA ALA A 117 -0.35 -9.54 -2.18
C ALA A 117 -0.25 -8.02 -2.39
N ILE A 118 0.88 -7.56 -2.93
CA ILE A 118 1.01 -6.19 -3.47
C ILE A 118 0.86 -6.31 -4.98
N LYS A 119 -0.12 -5.59 -5.54
CA LYS A 119 -0.44 -5.64 -6.96
C LYS A 119 -0.23 -4.27 -7.58
N ILE A 120 0.65 -4.23 -8.59
CA ILE A 120 0.83 -3.03 -9.40
C ILE A 120 -0.14 -3.11 -10.57
N VAL A 121 -0.99 -2.10 -10.70
CA VAL A 121 -1.99 -2.04 -11.76
C VAL A 121 -1.78 -0.81 -12.65
N PRO A 122 -2.15 -0.84 -13.94
CA PRO A 122 -2.11 0.36 -14.77
C PRO A 122 -2.97 1.47 -14.15
N ASN A 123 -2.48 2.72 -14.22
CA ASN A 123 -3.31 3.87 -13.88
C ASN A 123 -4.49 3.98 -14.86
N ALA A 124 -5.70 4.23 -14.36
CA ALA A 124 -6.93 4.23 -15.15
C ALA A 124 -6.92 5.26 -16.30
N GLU A 125 -6.22 6.38 -16.13
CA GLU A 125 -6.09 7.47 -17.09
C GLU A 125 -4.76 7.47 -17.86
N ASN A 126 -4.06 6.32 -17.89
CA ASN A 126 -2.80 6.14 -18.61
C ASN A 126 -1.69 7.15 -18.23
N GLY A 127 -1.63 7.56 -16.97
CA GLY A 127 -0.57 8.41 -16.46
C GLY A 127 0.82 7.79 -16.66
N THR A 128 1.86 8.62 -16.68
CA THR A 128 3.25 8.17 -16.90
C THR A 128 3.71 7.30 -15.73
N PRO A 129 4.06 6.01 -15.95
CA PRO A 129 4.42 5.11 -14.88
C PRO A 129 5.66 5.53 -14.10
N TYR A 130 5.62 5.36 -12.79
CA TYR A 130 6.80 5.41 -11.92
C TYR A 130 7.69 4.18 -12.16
N LYS A 131 8.97 4.33 -11.87
CA LYS A 131 9.92 3.19 -11.91
C LYS A 131 10.01 2.46 -10.56
N THR A 132 9.49 3.05 -9.51
CA THR A 132 9.60 2.58 -8.11
C THR A 132 8.22 2.57 -7.48
N ASN A 133 7.43 1.51 -7.75
CA ASN A 133 6.06 1.43 -7.26
C ASN A 133 5.95 0.76 -5.89
N ALA A 134 6.84 -0.18 -5.54
CA ALA A 134 6.76 -0.89 -4.28
C ALA A 134 8.14 -1.27 -3.75
N ASP A 135 8.50 -0.70 -2.61
CA ASP A 135 9.67 -1.08 -1.82
C ASP A 135 9.22 -1.72 -0.51
N VAL A 136 9.81 -2.88 -0.16
CA VAL A 136 9.42 -3.62 1.03
C VAL A 136 10.62 -3.91 1.92
N PHE A 137 10.47 -3.60 3.20
CA PHE A 137 11.39 -3.98 4.26
C PHE A 137 10.69 -4.92 5.25
N ILE A 138 11.31 -6.07 5.52
CA ILE A 138 10.85 -7.05 6.53
C ILE A 138 11.94 -7.21 7.57
N ALA A 139 11.71 -6.69 8.77
CA ALA A 139 12.64 -6.84 9.89
C ALA A 139 12.66 -8.27 10.45
N ALA A 140 13.73 -8.62 11.14
CA ALA A 140 13.82 -9.88 11.88
C ALA A 140 12.61 -10.07 12.81
N GLY A 141 12.07 -11.29 12.85
CA GLY A 141 10.86 -11.62 13.59
C GLY A 141 9.54 -11.32 12.87
N SER A 142 9.56 -10.49 11.82
CA SER A 142 8.36 -10.20 11.02
C SER A 142 8.16 -11.22 9.90
N THR A 143 6.91 -11.36 9.45
CA THR A 143 6.53 -12.38 8.47
C THR A 143 5.63 -11.79 7.38
N TRP A 144 5.87 -12.19 6.14
CA TRP A 144 4.95 -11.96 5.03
C TRP A 144 4.42 -13.29 4.49
N ASN A 145 3.09 -13.46 4.51
CA ASN A 145 2.38 -14.60 3.92
C ASN A 145 1.78 -14.16 2.59
N LEU A 146 2.30 -14.64 1.47
CA LEU A 146 1.76 -14.32 0.16
C LEU A 146 0.39 -14.97 -0.05
N THR A 147 -0.51 -14.25 -0.71
CA THR A 147 -1.82 -14.73 -1.17
C THR A 147 -2.00 -14.57 -2.67
N GLY A 148 -0.98 -14.11 -3.38
CA GLY A 148 -0.92 -13.94 -4.83
C GLY A 148 0.48 -13.55 -5.27
N ASP A 149 0.73 -13.69 -6.58
CA ASP A 149 1.97 -13.19 -7.18
C ASP A 149 2.09 -11.69 -6.96
N THR A 150 3.31 -11.24 -6.73
CA THR A 150 3.63 -9.88 -6.31
C THR A 150 4.79 -9.34 -7.13
N GLU A 151 4.67 -8.09 -7.56
CA GLU A 151 5.74 -7.35 -8.24
C GLU A 151 6.27 -6.25 -7.31
N LEU A 152 7.59 -6.16 -7.15
CA LEU A 152 8.25 -5.18 -6.30
C LEU A 152 9.34 -4.45 -7.06
N THR A 153 9.60 -3.20 -6.68
CA THR A 153 10.81 -2.50 -7.05
C THR A 153 12.00 -3.08 -6.32
N SER A 154 11.90 -3.19 -5.00
CA SER A 154 12.96 -3.75 -4.16
C SER A 154 12.41 -4.48 -2.94
N LEU A 155 13.22 -5.42 -2.43
CA LEU A 155 12.92 -6.17 -1.21
C LEU A 155 14.18 -6.29 -0.34
N TYR A 156 14.09 -5.80 0.89
CA TYR A 156 15.10 -6.07 1.90
C TYR A 156 14.49 -6.91 3.02
N ASN A 157 14.86 -8.20 3.05
CA ASN A 157 14.26 -9.19 3.94
C ASN A 157 15.25 -9.72 4.98
N LEU A 158 14.98 -9.44 6.25
CA LEU A 158 15.65 -10.03 7.42
C LEU A 158 14.70 -10.95 8.22
N GLY A 159 13.44 -11.03 7.81
CA GLY A 159 12.40 -11.83 8.44
C GLY A 159 12.08 -13.11 7.69
N LYS A 160 10.81 -13.44 7.63
CA LYS A 160 10.31 -14.64 6.97
C LYS A 160 9.33 -14.31 5.85
N ILE A 161 9.42 -14.99 4.72
CA ILE A 161 8.42 -15.00 3.67
C ILE A 161 7.90 -16.42 3.51
N ASN A 162 6.58 -16.58 3.60
CA ASN A 162 5.88 -17.81 3.23
C ASN A 162 5.27 -17.57 1.85
N TYR A 163 5.86 -18.19 0.84
CA TYR A 163 5.46 -17.98 -0.57
C TYR A 163 4.10 -18.62 -0.88
N ASN A 164 3.75 -19.74 -0.24
CA ASN A 164 2.47 -20.44 -0.42
C ASN A 164 2.17 -20.80 -1.88
N GLY A 165 3.22 -21.09 -2.68
CA GLY A 165 3.09 -21.39 -4.10
C GLY A 165 3.07 -20.19 -5.03
N TYR A 166 3.16 -18.96 -4.51
CA TYR A 166 3.25 -17.72 -5.27
C TYR A 166 4.69 -17.23 -5.45
N THR A 167 4.87 -16.19 -6.23
CA THR A 167 6.16 -15.60 -6.56
C THR A 167 6.25 -14.13 -6.20
N ILE A 168 7.50 -13.66 -5.97
CA ILE A 168 7.83 -12.24 -5.95
C ILE A 168 8.74 -11.98 -7.14
N THR A 169 8.37 -11.05 -8.02
CA THR A 169 9.19 -10.61 -9.14
C THR A 169 9.71 -9.21 -8.85
N LEU A 170 11.03 -9.02 -8.88
CA LEU A 170 11.65 -7.71 -8.70
C LEU A 170 11.78 -6.96 -10.03
N ALA A 171 11.93 -5.64 -9.97
CA ALA A 171 12.05 -4.78 -11.15
C ALA A 171 13.25 -5.13 -12.06
N ASP A 172 14.28 -5.78 -11.54
CA ASP A 172 15.43 -6.28 -12.31
C ASP A 172 15.16 -7.62 -13.01
N GLY A 173 13.96 -8.19 -12.87
CA GLY A 173 13.55 -9.48 -13.41
C GLY A 173 13.85 -10.67 -12.50
N THR A 174 14.45 -10.48 -11.33
CA THR A 174 14.68 -11.55 -10.36
C THR A 174 13.35 -12.12 -9.87
N VAL A 175 13.17 -13.45 -9.97
CA VAL A 175 11.99 -14.17 -9.48
C VAL A 175 12.35 -14.95 -8.24
N MET A 176 11.67 -14.67 -7.15
CA MET A 176 11.83 -15.33 -5.85
C MET A 176 10.63 -16.27 -5.60
N LYS A 177 10.91 -17.47 -5.16
CA LYS A 177 9.90 -18.50 -4.81
C LYS A 177 10.51 -19.49 -3.82
N GLU A 178 9.68 -20.38 -3.25
CA GLU A 178 10.16 -21.51 -2.43
C GLU A 178 11.12 -22.40 -3.20
#